data_3e187ee0e55a9d23f7a8d1fe23df20f8
#
_entry.id   3e187ee0e55a9d23f7a8d1fe23df20f8
#
_cell.length_a   1.000
_cell.length_b   1.000
_cell.length_c   1.000
_cell.angle_alpha   90.00
_cell.angle_beta   90.00
_cell.angle_gamma   90.00
#
_symmetry.space_group_name_H-M   'P 1'
#
loop_
_entity.id
_entity.type
_entity.pdbx_description
1 polymer ?
#
loop_
_entity_poly.entity_id
_entity_poly.type
_entity_poly.pdbx_seq_one_letter_code
_entity_poly.pdbx_strand_id
1 'polypeptide(L)'
;IGTHSRLQLAVNLSDWMAGDGKDVTNPNLDVDDFIGKSFTTGPDGKLYQLPDQQFANLYWFRKDWFDRPDLQKRFKEKYGYDLGVPVNWSAYEDIAQFFSEDVKEVDGVRVYGHMDYGKRAPDLGWRMTDAWLSMAGAGSKGLPNGVPIDEWGIRMEEGSCNPAGAAVTRGGGTNGPAAVYAIRKWDEWLRKYAPPGAADYD
;
A
#
# COMPACT_ATOMS: atom_id res chain seq x y z
N ILE A 1 -4.62 -4.90 15.35
CA ILE A 1 -4.88 -4.60 16.79
C ILE A 1 -6.36 -4.68 17.09
N GLY A 2 -7.25 -4.05 16.34
CA GLY A 2 -8.67 -3.96 16.67
C GLY A 2 -9.33 -5.30 16.99
N THR A 3 -9.14 -6.31 16.15
CA THR A 3 -9.71 -7.64 16.40
C THR A 3 -9.09 -8.30 17.63
N HIS A 4 -7.79 -8.22 17.82
CA HIS A 4 -7.10 -8.82 18.96
C HIS A 4 -7.51 -8.15 20.28
N SER A 5 -7.61 -6.82 20.30
CA SER A 5 -8.09 -6.06 21.46
C SER A 5 -9.54 -6.41 21.81
N ARG A 6 -10.43 -6.41 20.80
CA ARG A 6 -11.85 -6.74 20.99
C ARG A 6 -12.07 -8.16 21.53
N LEU A 7 -11.25 -9.11 21.09
CA LEU A 7 -11.33 -10.51 21.55
C LEU A 7 -10.49 -10.79 22.79
N GLN A 8 -9.87 -9.76 23.37
CA GLN A 8 -8.97 -9.87 24.53
C GLN A 8 -7.83 -10.88 24.32
N LEU A 9 -7.30 -10.95 23.10
CA LEU A 9 -6.21 -11.86 22.74
C LEU A 9 -4.83 -11.23 22.90
N ALA A 10 -4.75 -9.95 23.23
CA ALA A 10 -3.53 -9.21 23.43
C ALA A 10 -3.48 -8.60 24.83
N VAL A 11 -2.29 -8.55 25.41
CA VAL A 11 -2.06 -7.92 26.70
C VAL A 11 -2.16 -6.39 26.52
N ASN A 12 -2.83 -5.73 27.45
CA ASN A 12 -2.79 -4.29 27.56
C ASN A 12 -1.41 -3.87 28.09
N LEU A 13 -0.54 -3.48 27.18
CA LEU A 13 0.85 -3.13 27.51
C LEU A 13 0.93 -1.86 28.35
N SER A 14 0.02 -0.90 28.18
CA SER A 14 0.04 0.32 29.01
C SER A 14 -0.12 0.00 30.50
N ASP A 15 -1.09 -0.84 30.82
CA ASP A 15 -1.35 -1.22 32.22
C ASP A 15 -0.33 -2.21 32.74
N TRP A 16 0.11 -3.15 31.88
CA TRP A 16 1.13 -4.14 32.24
C TRP A 16 2.49 -3.49 32.55
N MET A 17 2.97 -2.56 31.72
CA MET A 17 4.22 -1.84 31.96
C MET A 17 4.17 -0.94 33.20
N ALA A 18 2.99 -0.43 33.53
CA ALA A 18 2.79 0.36 34.75
C ALA A 18 2.64 -0.50 36.02
N GLY A 19 2.24 -1.77 35.88
CA GLY A 19 1.97 -2.72 36.96
C GLY A 19 2.96 -3.89 36.99
N ASP A 20 2.46 -5.08 36.62
CA ASP A 20 3.20 -6.35 36.77
C ASP A 20 4.50 -6.42 35.95
N GLY A 21 4.56 -5.70 34.84
CA GLY A 21 5.75 -5.63 33.98
C GLY A 21 6.73 -4.51 34.28
N LYS A 22 6.48 -3.72 35.33
CA LYS A 22 7.27 -2.52 35.63
C LYS A 22 8.76 -2.81 35.81
N ASP A 23 9.09 -3.88 36.50
CA ASP A 23 10.48 -4.21 36.83
C ASP A 23 11.28 -4.73 35.62
N VAL A 24 10.60 -5.15 34.55
CA VAL A 24 11.20 -5.65 33.30
C VAL A 24 11.05 -4.66 32.15
N THR A 25 10.28 -3.60 32.33
CA THR A 25 10.14 -2.53 31.33
C THR A 25 11.40 -1.66 31.33
N ASN A 26 11.99 -1.46 30.15
CA ASN A 26 13.14 -0.58 30.03
C ASN A 26 12.74 0.86 30.45
N PRO A 27 13.37 1.44 31.46
CA PRO A 27 13.03 2.79 31.94
C PRO A 27 13.31 3.91 30.92
N ASN A 28 14.12 3.62 29.90
CA ASN A 28 14.41 4.55 28.82
C ASN A 28 13.54 4.31 27.56
N LEU A 29 12.53 3.45 27.65
CA LEU A 29 11.60 3.22 26.55
C LEU A 29 10.68 4.43 26.38
N ASP A 30 10.95 5.24 25.38
CA ASP A 30 10.09 6.35 24.99
C ASP A 30 9.02 5.83 23.99
N VAL A 31 7.87 5.48 24.54
CA VAL A 31 6.74 4.96 23.73
C VAL A 31 6.15 6.03 22.80
N ASP A 32 6.34 7.30 23.13
CA ASP A 32 5.79 8.40 22.33
C ASP A 32 6.64 8.73 21.11
N ASP A 33 7.91 8.34 21.11
CA ASP A 33 8.85 8.50 19.98
C ASP A 33 8.60 7.46 18.85
N PHE A 34 7.83 6.41 19.09
CA PHE A 34 7.57 5.41 18.07
C PHE A 34 6.69 5.94 16.93
N ILE A 35 7.18 5.82 15.70
CA ILE A 35 6.37 6.05 14.49
C ILE A 35 5.33 4.93 14.37
N GLY A 36 4.07 5.29 14.08
CA GLY A 36 3.00 4.32 13.90
C GLY A 36 2.35 3.82 15.20
N LYS A 37 2.58 4.48 16.33
CA LYS A 37 1.93 4.18 17.62
C LYS A 37 0.40 4.07 17.50
N SER A 38 -0.23 4.87 16.64
CA SER A 38 -1.68 4.82 16.40
C SER A 38 -2.18 3.46 15.91
N PHE A 39 -1.36 2.72 15.13
CA PHE A 39 -1.71 1.37 14.67
C PHE A 39 -1.70 0.31 15.78
N THR A 40 -1.02 0.59 16.87
CA THR A 40 -0.81 -0.33 17.98
C THR A 40 -1.62 0.05 19.23
N THR A 41 -2.36 1.16 19.14
CA THR A 41 -3.23 1.68 20.19
C THR A 41 -4.68 1.26 19.92
N GLY A 42 -5.35 0.75 20.95
CA GLY A 42 -6.75 0.38 20.90
C GLY A 42 -7.69 1.61 20.98
N PRO A 43 -9.00 1.42 20.74
CA PRO A 43 -9.99 2.50 20.85
C PRO A 43 -10.10 3.09 22.26
N ASP A 44 -9.68 2.35 23.25
CA ASP A 44 -9.60 2.75 24.66
C ASP A 44 -8.37 3.62 24.97
N GLY A 45 -7.56 3.93 23.96
CA GLY A 45 -6.33 4.69 24.09
C GLY A 45 -5.15 3.91 24.71
N LYS A 46 -5.30 2.61 24.90
CA LYS A 46 -4.26 1.76 25.49
C LYS A 46 -3.42 1.10 24.42
N LEU A 47 -2.14 0.91 24.72
CA LEU A 47 -1.18 0.24 23.85
C LEU A 47 -1.31 -1.28 24.00
N TYR A 48 -1.42 -1.99 22.88
CA TYR A 48 -1.54 -3.45 22.83
C TYR A 48 -0.40 -4.13 22.07
N GLN A 49 0.46 -3.35 21.44
CA GLN A 49 1.62 -3.82 20.70
C GLN A 49 2.67 -2.69 20.68
N LEU A 50 3.94 -3.01 20.66
CA LEU A 50 4.98 -2.04 20.34
C LEU A 50 5.21 -2.06 18.83
N PRO A 51 5.33 -0.90 18.18
CA PRO A 51 5.78 -0.85 16.79
C PRO A 51 7.20 -1.41 16.69
N ASP A 52 7.40 -2.34 15.80
CA ASP A 52 8.69 -3.02 15.59
C ASP A 52 9.46 -2.41 14.42
N GLN A 53 8.78 -2.32 13.27
CA GLN A 53 9.35 -1.80 12.04
C GLN A 53 8.41 -0.84 11.35
N GLN A 54 9.00 0.15 10.68
CA GLN A 54 8.27 1.04 9.77
C GLN A 54 8.56 0.61 8.34
N PHE A 55 7.53 0.16 7.65
CA PHE A 55 7.62 -0.18 6.23
C PHE A 55 7.18 1.00 5.38
N ALA A 56 7.95 1.31 4.35
CA ALA A 56 7.58 2.28 3.34
C ALA A 56 7.49 1.61 1.97
N ASN A 57 6.39 1.85 1.26
CA ASN A 57 6.29 1.47 -0.14
C ASN A 57 7.03 2.50 -0.98
N LEU A 58 8.04 2.07 -1.71
CA LEU A 58 8.89 2.92 -2.52
C LEU A 58 8.80 2.50 -3.99
N TYR A 59 8.83 3.48 -4.87
CA TYR A 59 8.99 3.24 -6.30
C TYR A 59 10.46 3.02 -6.64
N TRP A 60 10.79 1.81 -7.08
CA TRP A 60 12.13 1.45 -7.52
C TRP A 60 12.22 1.52 -9.03
N PHE A 61 13.27 2.16 -9.55
CA PHE A 61 13.49 2.28 -10.98
C PHE A 61 14.99 2.28 -11.34
N ARG A 62 15.29 1.94 -12.55
CA ARG A 62 16.64 1.97 -13.12
C ARG A 62 16.97 3.40 -13.55
N LYS A 63 17.57 4.15 -12.64
CA LYS A 63 17.96 5.54 -12.89
C LYS A 63 18.86 5.68 -14.12
N ASP A 64 19.80 4.75 -14.31
CA ASP A 64 20.69 4.69 -15.47
C ASP A 64 19.94 4.56 -16.81
N TRP A 65 18.79 3.87 -16.83
CA TRP A 65 17.94 3.79 -18.02
C TRP A 65 17.10 5.05 -18.21
N PHE A 66 16.58 5.58 -17.12
CA PHE A 66 15.78 6.81 -17.15
C PHE A 66 16.62 8.02 -17.60
N ASP A 67 17.90 8.07 -17.29
CA ASP A 67 18.81 9.16 -17.68
C ASP A 67 19.33 9.02 -19.14
N ARG A 68 19.03 7.94 -19.86
CA ARG A 68 19.51 7.74 -21.25
C ARG A 68 18.84 8.72 -22.21
N PRO A 69 19.62 9.54 -22.95
CA PRO A 69 19.07 10.54 -23.87
C PRO A 69 18.18 9.97 -24.98
N ASP A 70 18.50 8.77 -25.48
CA ASP A 70 17.73 8.07 -26.49
C ASP A 70 16.36 7.62 -25.97
N LEU A 71 16.29 7.11 -24.73
CA LEU A 71 15.05 6.71 -24.09
C LEU A 71 14.20 7.92 -23.68
N GLN A 72 14.83 8.97 -23.17
CA GLN A 72 14.17 10.25 -22.85
C GLN A 72 13.47 10.82 -24.08
N LYS A 73 14.20 10.89 -25.21
CA LYS A 73 13.66 11.41 -26.46
C LYS A 73 12.44 10.59 -26.94
N ARG A 74 12.59 9.26 -27.01
CA ARG A 74 11.54 8.35 -27.48
C ARG A 74 10.29 8.42 -26.59
N PHE A 75 10.48 8.48 -25.26
CA PHE A 75 9.38 8.59 -24.32
C PHE A 75 8.62 9.90 -24.52
N LYS A 76 9.35 11.02 -24.59
CA LYS A 76 8.76 12.35 -24.79
C LYS A 76 8.01 12.47 -26.12
N GLU A 77 8.54 11.89 -27.20
CA GLU A 77 7.87 11.86 -28.50
C GLU A 77 6.54 11.10 -28.45
N LYS A 78 6.46 10.04 -27.65
CA LYS A 78 5.25 9.22 -27.54
C LYS A 78 4.22 9.77 -26.57
N TYR A 79 4.64 10.20 -25.38
CA TYR A 79 3.74 10.55 -24.29
C TYR A 79 3.62 12.08 -24.04
N GLY A 80 4.49 12.89 -24.62
CA GLY A 80 4.44 14.34 -24.56
C GLY A 80 5.04 14.97 -23.29
N TYR A 81 5.67 14.18 -22.42
CA TYR A 81 6.35 14.64 -21.21
C TYR A 81 7.66 13.83 -20.99
N ASP A 82 8.50 14.33 -20.07
CA ASP A 82 9.81 13.72 -19.84
C ASP A 82 9.71 12.41 -19.04
N LEU A 83 10.51 11.40 -19.39
CA LEU A 83 10.65 10.16 -18.63
C LEU A 83 11.26 10.48 -17.25
N GLY A 84 10.53 10.15 -16.19
CA GLY A 84 10.95 10.43 -14.83
C GLY A 84 10.14 9.61 -13.82
N VAL A 85 10.30 9.92 -12.53
CA VAL A 85 9.49 9.29 -11.48
C VAL A 85 8.02 9.61 -11.74
N PRO A 86 7.13 8.60 -11.78
CA PRO A 86 5.73 8.81 -12.11
C PRO A 86 5.02 9.66 -11.03
N VAL A 87 4.28 10.67 -11.45
CA VAL A 87 3.54 11.56 -10.57
C VAL A 87 2.14 11.06 -10.23
N ASN A 88 1.67 10.05 -10.95
CA ASN A 88 0.38 9.38 -10.75
C ASN A 88 0.38 7.99 -11.43
N TRP A 89 -0.71 7.25 -11.26
CA TRP A 89 -0.84 5.90 -11.81
C TRP A 89 -0.91 5.84 -13.33
N SER A 90 -1.38 6.90 -14.00
CA SER A 90 -1.35 6.96 -15.47
C SER A 90 0.08 7.10 -15.98
N ALA A 91 0.88 7.96 -15.39
CA ALA A 91 2.30 8.07 -15.72
C ALA A 91 3.07 6.79 -15.40
N TYR A 92 2.71 6.09 -14.32
CA TYR A 92 3.25 4.76 -14.02
C TYR A 92 2.96 3.75 -15.15
N GLU A 93 1.71 3.70 -15.62
CA GLU A 93 1.30 2.81 -16.71
C GLU A 93 2.01 3.15 -18.02
N ASP A 94 2.16 4.42 -18.36
CA ASP A 94 2.89 4.88 -19.54
C ASP A 94 4.35 4.38 -19.52
N ILE A 95 5.01 4.49 -18.38
CA ILE A 95 6.39 4.00 -18.18
C ILE A 95 6.43 2.47 -18.31
N ALA A 96 5.49 1.77 -17.67
CA ALA A 96 5.40 0.31 -17.74
C ALA A 96 5.22 -0.19 -19.18
N GLN A 97 4.31 0.43 -19.92
CA GLN A 97 4.08 0.16 -21.33
C GLN A 97 5.33 0.47 -22.17
N PHE A 98 5.93 1.64 -21.98
CA PHE A 98 7.11 2.06 -22.74
C PHE A 98 8.24 1.06 -22.66
N PHE A 99 8.62 0.64 -21.47
CA PHE A 99 9.70 -0.32 -21.32
C PHE A 99 9.34 -1.72 -21.83
N SER A 100 8.12 -2.17 -21.62
CA SER A 100 7.70 -3.53 -21.99
C SER A 100 7.38 -3.70 -23.48
N GLU A 101 6.77 -2.69 -24.12
CA GLU A 101 6.24 -2.79 -25.48
C GLU A 101 7.06 -2.03 -26.52
N ASP A 102 7.63 -0.87 -26.17
CA ASP A 102 8.36 -0.02 -27.12
C ASP A 102 9.88 -0.23 -27.04
N VAL A 103 10.44 -0.24 -25.84
CA VAL A 103 11.89 -0.45 -25.63
C VAL A 103 12.23 -1.91 -25.80
N LYS A 104 11.58 -2.78 -25.07
CA LYS A 104 11.69 -4.24 -25.05
C LYS A 104 13.06 -4.78 -24.64
N GLU A 105 14.13 -4.09 -24.97
CA GLU A 105 15.50 -4.52 -24.74
C GLU A 105 16.40 -3.31 -24.49
N VAL A 106 17.29 -3.44 -23.52
CA VAL A 106 18.36 -2.47 -23.25
C VAL A 106 19.67 -3.24 -23.16
N ASP A 107 20.66 -2.84 -23.99
CA ASP A 107 21.99 -3.43 -24.03
C ASP A 107 21.98 -4.97 -24.21
N GLY A 108 21.07 -5.48 -25.06
CA GLY A 108 20.93 -6.91 -25.35
C GLY A 108 20.14 -7.70 -24.31
N VAL A 109 19.56 -7.03 -23.30
CA VAL A 109 18.79 -7.68 -22.23
C VAL A 109 17.32 -7.29 -22.34
N ARG A 110 16.43 -8.30 -22.34
CA ARG A 110 14.97 -8.08 -22.29
C ARG A 110 14.60 -7.32 -21.02
N VAL A 111 13.80 -6.27 -21.17
CA VAL A 111 13.34 -5.43 -20.07
C VAL A 111 11.82 -5.48 -19.92
N TYR A 112 11.39 -5.23 -18.71
CA TYR A 112 9.98 -5.18 -18.32
C TYR A 112 9.74 -3.90 -17.52
N GLY A 113 8.60 -3.28 -17.75
CA GLY A 113 8.28 -1.98 -17.15
C GLY A 113 7.52 -2.07 -15.83
N HIS A 114 7.09 -3.26 -15.44
CA HIS A 114 6.35 -3.49 -14.19
C HIS A 114 6.89 -4.70 -13.44
N MET A 115 7.00 -4.56 -12.14
CA MET A 115 7.24 -5.66 -11.22
C MET A 115 6.63 -5.31 -9.87
N ASP A 116 5.71 -6.12 -9.41
CA ASP A 116 5.11 -6.01 -8.08
C ASP A 116 4.56 -7.38 -7.65
N TYR A 117 4.01 -7.47 -6.44
CA TYR A 117 3.43 -8.69 -5.92
C TYR A 117 2.31 -9.22 -6.84
N GLY A 118 2.43 -10.47 -7.24
CA GLY A 118 1.45 -11.17 -8.06
C GLY A 118 1.00 -12.50 -7.45
N LYS A 119 1.76 -13.03 -6.49
CA LYS A 119 1.50 -14.31 -5.85
C LYS A 119 0.20 -14.27 -5.05
N ARG A 120 -0.58 -15.36 -5.15
CA ARG A 120 -1.78 -15.56 -4.34
C ARG A 120 -1.40 -15.84 -2.89
N ALA A 121 -1.06 -14.79 -2.15
CA ALA A 121 -0.66 -14.80 -0.76
C ALA A 121 -1.34 -13.65 0.00
N PRO A 122 -1.37 -13.66 1.34
CA PRO A 122 -1.96 -12.58 2.14
C PRO A 122 -1.42 -11.20 1.82
N ASP A 123 -0.13 -11.10 1.48
CA ASP A 123 0.55 -9.84 1.19
C ASP A 123 0.01 -9.12 -0.05
N LEU A 124 -0.54 -9.87 -1.02
CA LEU A 124 -1.22 -9.29 -2.17
C LEU A 124 -2.41 -8.41 -1.75
N GLY A 125 -3.09 -8.77 -0.69
CA GLY A 125 -4.26 -8.02 -0.18
C GLY A 125 -3.88 -6.61 0.25
N TRP A 126 -2.92 -6.45 1.13
CA TRP A 126 -2.52 -5.12 1.60
C TRP A 126 -1.80 -4.30 0.52
N ARG A 127 -1.01 -4.96 -0.32
CA ARG A 127 -0.34 -4.30 -1.44
C ARG A 127 -1.34 -3.72 -2.44
N MET A 128 -2.38 -4.49 -2.75
CA MET A 128 -3.47 -4.08 -3.62
C MET A 128 -4.29 -2.94 -3.02
N THR A 129 -4.48 -2.93 -1.71
CA THR A 129 -5.25 -1.91 -0.99
C THR A 129 -4.59 -0.54 -1.08
N ASP A 130 -3.28 -0.44 -0.92
CA ASP A 130 -2.54 0.80 -1.11
C ASP A 130 -2.78 1.41 -2.51
N ALA A 131 -2.76 0.57 -3.54
CA ALA A 131 -2.97 1.00 -4.91
C ALA A 131 -4.39 1.57 -5.11
N TRP A 132 -5.44 0.83 -4.75
CA TRP A 132 -6.79 1.30 -5.02
C TRP A 132 -7.25 2.45 -4.11
N LEU A 133 -6.79 2.51 -2.88
CA LEU A 133 -7.05 3.65 -2.00
C LEU A 133 -6.42 4.93 -2.57
N SER A 134 -5.19 4.85 -3.07
CA SER A 134 -4.52 6.01 -3.68
C SER A 134 -5.16 6.43 -5.00
N MET A 135 -5.65 5.49 -5.81
CA MET A 135 -6.38 5.81 -7.05
C MET A 135 -7.73 6.48 -6.78
N ALA A 136 -8.41 6.07 -5.71
CA ALA A 136 -9.74 6.54 -5.37
C ALA A 136 -9.74 7.80 -4.50
N GLY A 137 -8.63 8.09 -3.80
CA GLY A 137 -8.61 9.06 -2.70
C GLY A 137 -9.52 8.65 -1.56
N ALA A 138 -9.81 7.36 -1.42
CA ALA A 138 -10.68 6.82 -0.39
C ALA A 138 -10.02 6.89 0.99
N GLY A 139 -10.84 6.97 2.04
CA GLY A 139 -10.38 6.99 3.43
C GLY A 139 -9.94 8.35 3.96
N SER A 140 -9.64 9.32 3.13
CA SER A 140 -9.22 10.65 3.58
C SER A 140 -10.42 11.57 3.75
N LYS A 141 -10.60 12.08 4.96
CA LYS A 141 -11.66 13.05 5.27
C LYS A 141 -11.52 14.29 4.39
N GLY A 142 -12.61 14.69 3.76
CA GLY A 142 -12.65 15.88 2.91
C GLY A 142 -12.35 15.62 1.42
N LEU A 143 -11.98 14.41 1.03
CA LEU A 143 -11.91 14.04 -0.38
C LEU A 143 -13.30 13.66 -0.91
N PRO A 144 -13.57 13.84 -2.25
CA PRO A 144 -14.88 13.55 -2.84
C PRO A 144 -15.38 12.13 -2.60
N ASN A 145 -14.47 11.16 -2.49
CA ASN A 145 -14.75 9.76 -2.21
C ASN A 145 -14.42 9.35 -0.77
N GLY A 146 -14.19 10.33 0.10
CA GLY A 146 -13.82 10.13 1.49
C GLY A 146 -14.97 9.56 2.31
N VAL A 147 -15.15 8.27 2.28
CA VAL A 147 -15.97 7.54 3.25
C VAL A 147 -15.10 7.22 4.47
N PRO A 148 -15.67 7.15 5.68
CA PRO A 148 -14.92 6.79 6.88
C PRO A 148 -14.59 5.29 6.87
N ILE A 149 -13.58 4.93 6.13
CA ILE A 149 -13.06 3.57 6.02
C ILE A 149 -11.65 3.51 6.61
N ASP A 150 -11.27 2.32 7.05
CA ASP A 150 -9.90 2.04 7.47
C ASP A 150 -8.95 1.84 6.28
N GLU A 151 -7.70 1.50 6.58
CA GLU A 151 -6.65 1.22 5.58
C GLU A 151 -6.92 -0.02 4.72
N TRP A 152 -7.98 -0.77 5.00
CA TRP A 152 -8.42 -1.93 4.22
C TRP A 152 -9.70 -1.67 3.41
N GLY A 153 -10.23 -0.47 3.48
CA GLY A 153 -11.49 -0.11 2.82
C GLY A 153 -12.72 -0.61 3.56
N ILE A 154 -12.59 -0.92 4.84
CA ILE A 154 -13.68 -1.37 5.69
C ILE A 154 -14.19 -0.20 6.52
N ARG A 155 -15.50 0.03 6.50
CA ARG A 155 -16.12 0.98 7.40
C ARG A 155 -16.12 0.43 8.82
N MET A 156 -15.60 1.22 9.73
CA MET A 156 -15.60 0.94 11.16
C MET A 156 -16.75 1.69 11.86
N GLU A 157 -17.26 1.14 12.94
CA GLU A 157 -18.13 1.87 13.86
C GLU A 157 -17.33 2.94 14.58
N GLU A 158 -17.91 4.13 14.74
CA GLU A 158 -17.24 5.25 15.37
C GLU A 158 -16.80 4.92 16.79
N GLY A 159 -15.55 5.22 17.14
CA GLY A 159 -14.98 4.97 18.46
C GLY A 159 -14.79 3.49 18.81
N SER A 160 -14.86 2.59 17.85
CA SER A 160 -14.69 1.15 18.08
C SER A 160 -13.80 0.50 17.01
N CYS A 161 -13.39 -0.75 17.28
CA CYS A 161 -12.74 -1.62 16.30
C CYS A 161 -13.72 -2.61 15.66
N ASN A 162 -15.03 -2.35 15.74
CA ASN A 162 -16.03 -3.23 15.13
C ASN A 162 -16.23 -2.88 13.66
N PRO A 163 -16.08 -3.84 12.73
CA PRO A 163 -16.35 -3.59 11.32
C PRO A 163 -17.85 -3.46 11.07
N ALA A 164 -18.28 -2.30 10.56
CA ALA A 164 -19.65 -2.06 10.15
C ALA A 164 -19.95 -2.65 8.77
N GLY A 165 -18.99 -2.64 7.86
CA GLY A 165 -19.12 -3.26 6.54
C GLY A 165 -17.98 -3.00 5.59
N ALA A 166 -17.68 -3.97 4.76
CA ALA A 166 -16.66 -3.88 3.70
C ALA A 166 -17.27 -3.43 2.36
N ALA A 167 -18.45 -3.94 2.02
CA ALA A 167 -19.11 -3.63 0.75
C ALA A 167 -19.68 -2.20 0.73
N VAL A 168 -19.77 -1.62 -0.46
CA VAL A 168 -20.34 -0.26 -0.70
C VAL A 168 -21.76 -0.14 -0.12
N THR A 169 -22.59 -1.17 -0.25
CA THR A 169 -23.96 -1.19 0.30
C THR A 169 -24.01 -1.09 1.83
N ARG A 170 -22.88 -1.31 2.49
CA ARG A 170 -22.71 -1.21 3.94
C ARG A 170 -21.76 -0.08 4.35
N GLY A 171 -21.46 0.81 3.41
CA GLY A 171 -20.63 1.99 3.65
C GLY A 171 -19.11 1.75 3.56
N GLY A 172 -18.67 0.55 3.17
CA GLY A 172 -17.27 0.26 2.85
C GLY A 172 -16.91 0.60 1.43
N GLY A 173 -15.70 0.22 0.99
CA GLY A 173 -15.17 0.55 -0.33
C GLY A 173 -14.65 -0.65 -1.14
N THR A 174 -14.61 -1.84 -0.56
CA THR A 174 -13.85 -2.99 -1.13
C THR A 174 -14.37 -3.54 -2.45
N ASN A 175 -15.64 -3.29 -2.79
CA ASN A 175 -16.24 -3.66 -4.08
C ASN A 175 -16.75 -2.43 -4.84
N GLY A 176 -16.25 -1.26 -4.52
CA GLY A 176 -16.58 -0.02 -5.22
C GLY A 176 -15.91 0.07 -6.59
N PRO A 177 -16.35 1.01 -7.44
CA PRO A 177 -15.78 1.18 -8.79
C PRO A 177 -14.26 1.35 -8.79
N ALA A 178 -13.72 2.07 -7.82
CA ALA A 178 -12.28 2.29 -7.68
C ALA A 178 -11.52 1.00 -7.37
N ALA A 179 -12.00 0.18 -6.44
CA ALA A 179 -11.41 -1.11 -6.13
C ALA A 179 -11.43 -2.06 -7.33
N VAL A 180 -12.57 -2.13 -8.03
CA VAL A 180 -12.71 -2.93 -9.24
C VAL A 180 -11.77 -2.44 -10.36
N TYR A 181 -11.66 -1.14 -10.55
CA TYR A 181 -10.73 -0.55 -11.51
C TYR A 181 -9.28 -0.90 -11.19
N ALA A 182 -8.85 -0.70 -9.95
CA ALA A 182 -7.49 -0.98 -9.51
C ALA A 182 -7.12 -2.47 -9.67
N ILE A 183 -8.02 -3.39 -9.29
CA ILE A 183 -7.80 -4.84 -9.47
C ILE A 183 -7.63 -5.18 -10.96
N ARG A 184 -8.45 -4.61 -11.85
CA ARG A 184 -8.33 -4.82 -13.29
C ARG A 184 -6.99 -4.28 -13.82
N LYS A 185 -6.57 -3.09 -13.39
CA LYS A 185 -5.29 -2.51 -13.79
C LYS A 185 -4.11 -3.32 -13.30
N TRP A 186 -4.17 -3.79 -12.06
CA TRP A 186 -3.12 -4.64 -11.49
C TRP A 186 -2.94 -5.95 -12.28
N ASP A 187 -4.04 -6.65 -12.55
CA ASP A 187 -4.03 -7.87 -13.37
C ASP A 187 -3.50 -7.59 -14.80
N GLU A 188 -3.94 -6.47 -15.40
CA GLU A 188 -3.46 -6.04 -16.71
C GLU A 188 -1.96 -5.77 -16.72
N TRP A 189 -1.42 -5.05 -15.75
CA TRP A 189 0.00 -4.73 -15.66
C TRP A 189 0.86 -5.96 -15.44
N LEU A 190 0.44 -6.88 -14.58
CA LEU A 190 1.12 -8.16 -14.38
C LEU A 190 1.17 -8.99 -15.67
N ARG A 191 0.11 -9.00 -16.45
CA ARG A 191 0.05 -9.77 -17.71
C ARG A 191 0.82 -9.14 -18.85
N LYS A 192 0.76 -7.81 -18.97
CA LYS A 192 1.32 -7.10 -20.13
C LYS A 192 2.75 -6.64 -19.92
N TYR A 193 3.06 -6.18 -18.74
CA TYR A 193 4.26 -5.39 -18.48
C TYR A 193 5.25 -6.04 -17.53
N ALA A 194 4.87 -7.10 -16.84
CA ALA A 194 5.73 -7.82 -15.92
C ALA A 194 6.47 -9.00 -16.60
N PRO A 195 7.58 -9.46 -16.03
CA PRO A 195 8.27 -10.65 -16.52
C PRO A 195 7.42 -11.90 -16.39
N PRO A 196 7.66 -12.93 -17.23
CA PRO A 196 7.05 -14.25 -17.05
C PRO A 196 7.30 -14.78 -15.64
N GLY A 197 6.26 -15.31 -15.00
CA GLY A 197 6.35 -15.81 -13.62
C GLY A 197 6.14 -14.74 -12.54
N ALA A 198 5.86 -13.48 -12.90
CA ALA A 198 5.60 -12.42 -11.91
C ALA A 198 4.45 -12.76 -10.94
N ALA A 199 3.50 -13.60 -11.36
CA ALA A 199 2.42 -14.09 -10.50
C ALA A 199 2.89 -15.04 -9.37
N ASP A 200 4.15 -15.46 -9.38
CA ASP A 200 4.73 -16.36 -8.38
C ASP A 200 5.61 -15.59 -7.35
N TYR A 201 5.79 -14.28 -7.52
CA TYR A 201 6.59 -13.44 -6.64
C TYR A 201 5.74 -12.77 -5.55
N ASP A 202 6.30 -12.76 -4.34
CA ASP A 202 5.83 -12.11 -3.13
C ASP A 202 6.96 -11.31 -2.44
#